data_a8034bf2b176f73012c1e40cf283e50f
#
_entry.id   a8034bf2b176f73012c1e40cf283e50f
#
_cell.length_a   1.000
_cell.length_b   1.000
_cell.length_c   1.000
_cell.angle_alpha   90.00
_cell.angle_beta   90.00
_cell.angle_gamma   90.00
#
_symmetry.space_group_name_H-M   'P 1'
#
loop_
_entity.id
_entity.type
_entity.pdbx_description
1 polymer ?
#
loop_
_entity_poly.entity_id
_entity_poly.type
_entity_poly.pdbx_seq_one_letter_code
_entity_poly.pdbx_strand_id
1 'polypeptide(L)'
;MRKRPRGAPTYVESWPLRMNPRATSVAGTRFEAGRRVYNACLGEAVRRSLTVKADPGWEEARKLPKGKPGSPEAKARRDAFKALDERHGFSERELMSYASHLRVAWVRDHVLAQEAQVLGRRAFGAVRSWHLGLRGKPRFRPVSRPLRSLECKDLFGSIQPVMDGGQLVGVRWGKDLVLGVAQPRSEAEAHELARLSCLLASGELLSCRIVRTRIGSRWTYRVQFVVDGSPPLRHPVREGKVSLDMGPSWVDVVPQDAPAFTAKLADGVERNRRELRTVSRKLDRQHRAGSPSCFDERGRHKPGGCDWKERSKNAARTKDRLADAHRRLAAQRLRAHRHLANHILAIGTSVRLEDLDYRSWQKNFPHSVRDRAPGLFVRELCRKAGSAGASAYGFSPFTTALSQRCVCGKKAKKPLSERTHRCPCGVSAPRDHFSAFLGLFVHPVVDEEGNTTDLLDVEEARLALLSRDDICGDPASGSTKLRGSRRRWRPHPRAVARRRARLNRSPQPTGDGAARANPAQPVPTALVLAP
;
A
#
# COMPACT_ATOMS: atom_id res chain seq x y z
N MET A 1 14.63 -10.12 27.39
CA MET A 1 14.30 -9.80 25.98
C MET A 1 15.41 -8.94 25.38
N ARG A 2 16.09 -9.39 24.33
CA ARG A 2 17.08 -8.59 23.62
C ARG A 2 16.40 -7.37 22.99
N LYS A 3 16.99 -6.19 23.20
CA LYS A 3 16.49 -4.94 22.62
C LYS A 3 16.63 -5.04 21.08
N ARG A 4 15.52 -5.10 20.38
CA ARG A 4 15.48 -5.21 18.91
C ARG A 4 16.10 -3.96 18.26
N PRO A 5 16.97 -4.08 17.25
CA PRO A 5 17.50 -2.94 16.52
C PRO A 5 16.37 -2.12 15.88
N ARG A 6 16.51 -0.79 15.87
CA ARG A 6 15.57 0.09 15.16
C ARG A 6 15.62 -0.25 13.67
N GLY A 7 14.45 -0.51 13.07
CA GLY A 7 14.35 -0.80 11.62
C GLY A 7 14.49 -2.27 11.25
N ALA A 8 14.70 -3.17 12.21
CA ALA A 8 14.71 -4.60 11.89
C ALA A 8 13.41 -5.02 11.15
N PRO A 9 13.49 -5.85 10.10
CA PRO A 9 12.35 -6.20 9.27
C PRO A 9 11.26 -6.93 10.06
N THR A 10 10.02 -6.70 9.72
CA THR A 10 8.86 -7.45 10.25
C THR A 10 7.89 -7.78 9.14
N TYR A 11 7.19 -8.88 9.31
CA TYR A 11 6.11 -9.23 8.40
C TYR A 11 4.83 -9.62 9.17
N VAL A 12 3.73 -9.78 8.44
CA VAL A 12 2.43 -10.06 9.04
C VAL A 12 1.87 -11.35 8.46
N GLU A 13 1.62 -12.31 9.34
CA GLU A 13 0.82 -13.49 9.05
C GLU A 13 -0.63 -13.28 9.48
N SER A 14 -1.58 -13.88 8.78
CA SER A 14 -2.98 -13.59 9.03
C SER A 14 -3.85 -14.83 8.82
N TRP A 15 -4.73 -15.14 9.81
CA TRP A 15 -5.66 -16.25 9.72
C TRP A 15 -7.11 -15.81 9.99
N PRO A 16 -8.12 -16.38 9.30
CA PRO A 16 -9.52 -16.09 9.57
C PRO A 16 -9.96 -16.61 10.93
N LEU A 17 -10.86 -15.88 11.59
CA LEU A 17 -11.47 -16.28 12.86
C LEU A 17 -12.91 -16.78 12.64
N ARG A 18 -13.29 -17.80 13.40
CA ARG A 18 -14.69 -18.27 13.50
C ARG A 18 -15.43 -17.36 14.48
N MET A 19 -16.57 -16.84 14.04
CA MET A 19 -17.39 -15.93 14.83
C MET A 19 -18.79 -16.51 14.98
N ASN A 20 -19.20 -16.77 16.21
CA ASN A 20 -20.60 -17.00 16.54
C ASN A 20 -21.32 -15.67 16.85
N PRO A 21 -22.64 -15.64 16.99
CA PRO A 21 -23.39 -14.41 17.28
C PRO A 21 -22.91 -13.68 18.55
N ARG A 22 -22.63 -14.41 19.65
CA ARG A 22 -22.12 -13.84 20.90
C ARG A 22 -20.76 -13.19 20.71
N ALA A 23 -19.81 -13.90 20.10
CA ALA A 23 -18.47 -13.37 19.80
C ALA A 23 -18.52 -12.14 18.89
N THR A 24 -19.43 -12.15 17.90
CA THR A 24 -19.63 -11.01 16.99
C THR A 24 -20.15 -9.78 17.73
N SER A 25 -21.10 -9.96 18.67
CA SER A 25 -21.64 -8.90 19.51
C SER A 25 -20.56 -8.31 20.42
N VAL A 26 -19.86 -9.15 21.19
CA VAL A 26 -18.78 -8.73 22.09
C VAL A 26 -17.66 -8.00 21.32
N ALA A 27 -17.22 -8.57 20.19
CA ALA A 27 -16.23 -7.91 19.34
C ALA A 27 -16.73 -6.55 18.82
N GLY A 28 -18.01 -6.47 18.43
CA GLY A 28 -18.65 -5.21 18.01
C GLY A 28 -18.54 -4.11 19.07
N THR A 29 -18.88 -4.45 20.33
CA THR A 29 -18.79 -3.54 21.49
C THR A 29 -17.35 -3.13 21.77
N ARG A 30 -16.40 -4.05 21.74
CA ARG A 30 -14.96 -3.73 21.92
C ARG A 30 -14.45 -2.77 20.84
N PHE A 31 -14.82 -2.98 19.60
CA PHE A 31 -14.45 -2.06 18.51
C PHE A 31 -15.10 -0.68 18.64
N GLU A 32 -16.33 -0.59 19.16
CA GLU A 32 -16.99 0.69 19.40
C GLU A 32 -16.36 1.42 20.59
N ALA A 33 -16.09 0.74 21.69
CA ALA A 33 -15.35 1.30 22.82
C ALA A 33 -13.97 1.83 22.38
N GLY A 34 -13.22 1.03 21.60
CA GLY A 34 -11.94 1.46 21.04
C GLY A 34 -12.07 2.68 20.14
N ARG A 35 -13.16 2.80 19.34
CA ARG A 35 -13.42 4.00 18.53
C ARG A 35 -13.59 5.24 19.39
N ARG A 36 -14.31 5.14 20.50
CA ARG A 36 -14.52 6.26 21.44
C ARG A 36 -13.19 6.67 22.09
N VAL A 37 -12.40 5.70 22.58
CA VAL A 37 -11.05 5.96 23.12
C VAL A 37 -10.17 6.65 22.08
N TYR A 38 -10.11 6.12 20.85
CA TYR A 38 -9.34 6.74 19.77
C TYR A 38 -9.76 8.18 19.51
N ASN A 39 -11.06 8.47 19.46
CA ASN A 39 -11.56 9.81 19.21
C ASN A 39 -11.25 10.77 20.37
N ALA A 40 -11.35 10.33 21.61
CA ALA A 40 -10.97 11.12 22.78
C ALA A 40 -9.46 11.45 22.74
N CYS A 41 -8.61 10.47 22.49
CA CYS A 41 -7.17 10.69 22.30
C CYS A 41 -6.87 11.61 21.11
N LEU A 42 -7.65 11.53 20.01
CA LEU A 42 -7.47 12.40 18.86
C LEU A 42 -7.81 13.85 19.20
N GLY A 43 -8.91 14.08 19.93
CA GLY A 43 -9.30 15.40 20.41
C GLY A 43 -8.24 16.02 21.31
N GLU A 44 -7.76 15.25 22.27
CA GLU A 44 -6.72 15.69 23.21
C GLU A 44 -5.38 15.97 22.49
N ALA A 45 -4.96 15.12 21.58
CA ALA A 45 -3.76 15.34 20.78
C ALA A 45 -3.87 16.62 19.92
N VAL A 46 -5.04 16.90 19.33
CA VAL A 46 -5.30 18.14 18.58
C VAL A 46 -5.23 19.35 19.50
N ARG A 47 -5.86 19.27 20.67
CA ARG A 47 -5.81 20.34 21.68
C ARG A 47 -4.36 20.66 22.06
N ARG A 48 -3.58 19.67 22.48
CA ARG A 48 -2.15 19.86 22.84
C ARG A 48 -1.33 20.41 21.69
N SER A 49 -1.51 19.91 20.47
CA SER A 49 -0.85 20.44 19.27
C SER A 49 -1.16 21.92 19.00
N LEU A 50 -2.38 22.36 19.25
CA LEU A 50 -2.78 23.78 19.13
C LEU A 50 -2.16 24.62 20.23
N THR A 51 -2.13 24.12 21.47
CA THR A 51 -1.47 24.80 22.60
C THR A 51 0.02 25.00 22.34
N VAL A 52 0.74 23.97 21.84
CA VAL A 52 2.15 24.09 21.39
C VAL A 52 2.31 25.23 20.39
N LYS A 53 1.44 25.33 19.40
CA LYS A 53 1.52 26.37 18.35
C LYS A 53 1.13 27.76 18.82
N ALA A 54 0.37 27.86 19.89
CA ALA A 54 -0.01 29.12 20.51
C ALA A 54 1.04 29.62 21.54
N ASP A 55 2.03 28.81 21.91
CA ASP A 55 3.12 29.21 22.82
C ASP A 55 4.03 30.23 22.11
N PRO A 56 4.37 31.36 22.76
CA PRO A 56 5.29 32.36 22.18
C PRO A 56 6.62 31.78 21.69
N GLY A 57 7.16 30.79 22.40
CA GLY A 57 8.38 30.09 22.02
C GLY A 57 8.29 29.32 20.70
N TRP A 58 7.09 29.09 20.18
CA TRP A 58 6.89 28.48 18.86
C TRP A 58 7.43 29.37 17.74
N GLU A 59 7.14 30.65 17.75
CA GLU A 59 7.64 31.58 16.75
C GLU A 59 9.15 31.82 16.92
N GLU A 60 9.67 31.79 18.15
CA GLU A 60 11.10 31.86 18.41
C GLU A 60 11.82 30.63 17.83
N ALA A 61 11.31 29.42 18.08
CA ALA A 61 11.85 28.19 17.52
C ALA A 61 11.79 28.18 15.98
N ARG A 62 10.76 28.81 15.37
CA ARG A 62 10.66 28.95 13.91
C ARG A 62 11.73 29.87 13.30
N LYS A 63 12.15 30.90 14.01
CA LYS A 63 13.19 31.85 13.60
C LYS A 63 14.58 31.22 13.59
N LEU A 64 14.81 30.15 14.38
CA LEU A 64 16.11 29.47 14.40
C LEU A 64 16.48 28.93 13.02
N PRO A 65 17.77 29.00 12.62
CA PRO A 65 18.25 28.48 11.35
C PRO A 65 17.86 27.00 11.14
N LYS A 66 17.50 26.65 9.91
CA LYS A 66 17.14 25.25 9.60
C LYS A 66 18.36 24.33 9.65
N GLY A 67 19.53 24.84 9.26
CA GLY A 67 20.75 24.07 9.18
C GLY A 67 20.71 22.87 8.21
N LYS A 68 21.87 22.31 7.91
CA LYS A 68 21.97 21.00 7.21
C LYS A 68 21.61 19.85 8.18
N PRO A 69 21.08 18.72 7.73
CA PRO A 69 20.85 17.55 8.59
C PRO A 69 22.14 17.17 9.35
N GLY A 70 22.06 17.12 10.69
CA GLY A 70 23.22 16.82 11.55
C GLY A 70 23.98 18.03 12.06
N SER A 71 23.77 19.24 11.53
CA SER A 71 24.44 20.46 11.99
C SER A 71 23.98 20.88 13.41
N PRO A 72 24.81 21.65 14.14
CA PRO A 72 24.45 22.20 15.47
C PRO A 72 23.17 23.04 15.43
N GLU A 73 22.99 23.86 14.39
CA GLU A 73 21.81 24.70 14.21
C GLU A 73 20.53 23.85 14.03
N ALA A 74 20.61 22.81 13.18
CA ALA A 74 19.49 21.89 12.98
C ALA A 74 19.14 21.13 14.27
N LYS A 75 20.15 20.82 15.10
CA LYS A 75 19.96 20.21 16.41
C LYS A 75 19.30 21.19 17.38
N ALA A 76 19.83 22.41 17.51
CA ALA A 76 19.27 23.45 18.41
C ALA A 76 17.80 23.74 18.08
N ARG A 77 17.47 23.91 16.79
CA ARG A 77 16.10 24.11 16.34
C ARG A 77 15.20 22.93 16.70
N ARG A 78 15.64 21.70 16.47
CA ARG A 78 14.87 20.49 16.81
C ARG A 78 14.64 20.39 18.32
N ASP A 79 15.67 20.70 19.12
CA ASP A 79 15.60 20.60 20.58
C ASP A 79 14.67 21.69 21.16
N ALA A 80 14.64 22.90 20.56
CA ALA A 80 13.66 23.94 20.90
C ALA A 80 12.21 23.48 20.69
N PHE A 81 11.89 22.91 19.51
CA PHE A 81 10.55 22.35 19.28
C PHE A 81 10.23 21.18 20.20
N LYS A 82 11.20 20.33 20.52
CA LYS A 82 11.03 19.20 21.43
C LYS A 82 10.70 19.68 22.84
N ALA A 83 11.37 20.73 23.33
CA ALA A 83 11.10 21.31 24.63
C ALA A 83 9.67 21.87 24.74
N LEU A 84 9.16 22.50 23.65
CA LEU A 84 7.79 22.95 23.57
C LEU A 84 6.78 21.79 23.60
N ASP A 85 7.05 20.74 22.81
CA ASP A 85 6.22 19.52 22.80
C ASP A 85 6.15 18.89 24.20
N GLU A 86 7.28 18.83 24.92
CA GLU A 86 7.37 18.29 26.28
C GLU A 86 6.64 19.17 27.30
N ARG A 87 6.81 20.50 27.23
CA ARG A 87 6.13 21.47 28.11
C ARG A 87 4.60 21.32 28.05
N HIS A 88 4.05 21.09 26.87
CA HIS A 88 2.61 20.95 26.66
C HIS A 88 2.14 19.49 26.63
N GLY A 89 3.00 18.54 26.99
CA GLY A 89 2.66 17.12 27.01
C GLY A 89 2.29 16.54 25.63
N PHE A 90 2.75 17.16 24.53
CA PHE A 90 2.48 16.68 23.19
C PHE A 90 3.50 15.61 22.77
N SER A 91 3.47 14.49 23.45
CA SER A 91 4.34 13.35 23.17
C SER A 91 3.55 12.05 23.04
N GLU A 92 4.16 11.04 22.41
CA GLU A 92 3.57 9.71 22.30
C GLU A 92 3.29 9.10 23.67
N ARG A 93 4.24 9.22 24.60
CA ARG A 93 4.14 8.69 25.96
C ARG A 93 2.95 9.29 26.70
N GLU A 94 2.81 10.61 26.65
CA GLU A 94 1.74 11.32 27.33
C GLU A 94 0.36 10.96 26.76
N LEU A 95 0.24 10.79 25.43
CA LEU A 95 -1.02 10.35 24.82
C LEU A 95 -1.35 8.88 25.11
N MET A 96 -0.33 8.03 25.31
CA MET A 96 -0.53 6.65 25.76
C MET A 96 -0.99 6.61 27.21
N SER A 97 -0.42 7.45 28.09
CA SER A 97 -0.85 7.61 29.47
C SER A 97 -2.30 8.11 29.55
N TYR A 98 -2.60 9.18 28.85
CA TYR A 98 -3.98 9.69 28.73
C TYR A 98 -4.97 8.62 28.29
N ALA A 99 -4.62 7.83 27.27
CA ALA A 99 -5.46 6.74 26.81
C ALA A 99 -5.73 5.67 27.89
N SER A 100 -4.76 5.41 28.78
CA SER A 100 -4.93 4.49 29.91
C SER A 100 -5.93 5.05 30.93
N HIS A 101 -5.92 6.35 31.21
CA HIS A 101 -6.87 7.00 32.12
C HIS A 101 -8.30 7.05 31.56
N LEU A 102 -8.49 7.00 30.23
CA LEU A 102 -9.82 6.93 29.61
C LEU A 102 -10.54 5.59 29.86
N ARG A 103 -9.85 4.59 30.42
CA ARG A 103 -10.43 3.29 30.74
C ARG A 103 -11.23 3.34 32.03
N VAL A 104 -12.34 4.08 32.01
CA VAL A 104 -13.28 4.22 33.13
C VAL A 104 -14.65 3.66 32.74
N ALA A 105 -15.49 3.38 33.72
CA ALA A 105 -16.84 2.82 33.53
C ALA A 105 -16.84 1.63 32.54
N TRP A 106 -17.82 1.56 31.67
CA TRP A 106 -18.01 0.47 30.72
C TRP A 106 -16.84 0.27 29.73
N VAL A 107 -16.04 1.31 29.46
CA VAL A 107 -14.87 1.21 28.55
C VAL A 107 -13.83 0.24 29.11
N ARG A 108 -13.68 0.20 30.44
CA ARG A 108 -12.71 -0.65 31.13
C ARG A 108 -12.90 -2.13 30.81
N ASP A 109 -14.14 -2.55 30.64
CA ASP A 109 -14.51 -3.96 30.39
C ASP A 109 -14.27 -4.37 28.93
N HIS A 110 -14.18 -3.41 28.02
CA HIS A 110 -14.13 -3.66 26.58
C HIS A 110 -12.80 -3.28 25.91
N VAL A 111 -12.01 -2.39 26.49
CA VAL A 111 -10.70 -1.98 25.97
C VAL A 111 -9.64 -2.18 27.03
N LEU A 112 -8.72 -3.08 26.77
CA LEU A 112 -7.63 -3.37 27.71
C LEU A 112 -6.53 -2.30 27.66
N ALA A 113 -5.70 -2.24 28.71
CA ALA A 113 -4.74 -1.15 28.86
C ALA A 113 -3.80 -0.99 27.65
N GLN A 114 -3.26 -2.09 27.16
CA GLN A 114 -2.37 -2.08 26.01
C GLN A 114 -3.06 -1.64 24.71
N GLU A 115 -4.32 -2.04 24.51
CA GLU A 115 -5.12 -1.59 23.37
C GLU A 115 -5.36 -0.08 23.42
N ALA A 116 -5.70 0.45 24.61
CA ALA A 116 -5.87 1.88 24.82
C ALA A 116 -4.58 2.66 24.50
N GLN A 117 -3.44 2.18 25.00
CA GLN A 117 -2.13 2.78 24.72
C GLN A 117 -1.81 2.80 23.22
N VAL A 118 -2.06 1.70 22.50
CA VAL A 118 -1.88 1.66 21.04
C VAL A 118 -2.81 2.63 20.33
N LEU A 119 -4.05 2.80 20.80
CA LEU A 119 -4.99 3.80 20.25
C LEU A 119 -4.49 5.22 20.49
N GLY A 120 -3.95 5.53 21.68
CA GLY A 120 -3.30 6.80 22.00
C GLY A 120 -2.11 7.10 21.07
N ARG A 121 -1.20 6.12 20.92
CA ARG A 121 -0.07 6.20 19.98
C ARG A 121 -0.53 6.47 18.54
N ARG A 122 -1.58 5.78 18.06
CA ARG A 122 -2.13 5.98 16.70
C ARG A 122 -2.76 7.35 16.53
N ALA A 123 -3.43 7.89 17.56
CA ALA A 123 -3.98 9.24 17.56
C ALA A 123 -2.87 10.30 17.53
N PHE A 124 -1.85 10.15 18.37
CA PHE A 124 -0.66 11.00 18.36
C PHE A 124 0.00 11.02 16.97
N GLY A 125 0.31 9.87 16.37
CA GLY A 125 0.95 9.81 15.06
C GLY A 125 0.15 10.50 13.95
N ALA A 126 -1.19 10.41 14.00
CA ALA A 126 -2.06 11.10 13.05
C ALA A 126 -1.99 12.64 13.22
N VAL A 127 -2.00 13.12 14.46
CA VAL A 127 -1.90 14.57 14.78
C VAL A 127 -0.49 15.08 14.55
N ARG A 128 0.53 14.32 14.91
CA ARG A 128 1.95 14.68 14.67
C ARG A 128 2.22 14.92 13.18
N SER A 129 1.68 14.07 12.31
CA SER A 129 1.82 14.26 10.86
C SER A 129 1.15 15.55 10.37
N TRP A 130 0.01 15.93 10.95
CA TRP A 130 -0.64 17.22 10.69
C TRP A 130 0.14 18.39 11.31
N HIS A 131 0.61 18.26 12.55
CA HIS A 131 1.42 19.25 13.26
C HIS A 131 2.64 19.66 12.44
N LEU A 132 3.30 18.67 11.81
CA LEU A 132 4.47 18.87 10.93
C LEU A 132 4.12 19.30 9.49
N GLY A 133 2.84 19.53 9.17
CA GLY A 133 2.40 19.94 7.82
C GLY A 133 2.46 18.82 6.76
N LEU A 134 2.75 17.58 7.15
CA LEU A 134 2.86 16.44 6.23
C LEU A 134 1.49 15.94 5.74
N ARG A 135 0.42 16.26 6.48
CA ARG A 135 -0.96 15.85 6.18
C ARG A 135 -1.95 16.91 6.61
N GLY A 136 -3.16 16.84 6.07
CA GLY A 136 -4.30 17.64 6.52
C GLY A 136 -4.75 17.24 7.94
N LYS A 137 -5.55 18.12 8.59
CA LYS A 137 -6.10 17.90 9.94
C LYS A 137 -6.84 16.56 10.02
N PRO A 138 -6.51 15.69 10.98
CA PRO A 138 -7.17 14.41 11.15
C PRO A 138 -8.63 14.61 11.58
N ARG A 139 -9.53 13.74 11.11
CA ARG A 139 -10.94 13.77 11.42
C ARG A 139 -11.33 12.70 12.42
N PHE A 140 -12.27 12.99 13.29
CA PHE A 140 -12.90 11.98 14.15
C PHE A 140 -13.52 10.84 13.34
N ARG A 141 -13.52 9.66 13.92
CA ARG A 141 -14.13 8.48 13.32
C ARG A 141 -15.61 8.41 13.70
N PRO A 142 -16.53 8.69 12.78
CA PRO A 142 -17.96 8.50 13.03
C PRO A 142 -18.31 7.00 13.11
N VAL A 143 -19.49 6.68 13.63
CA VAL A 143 -19.99 5.29 13.68
C VAL A 143 -20.01 4.63 12.30
N SER A 144 -20.30 5.41 11.25
CA SER A 144 -20.30 4.95 9.86
C SER A 144 -18.90 4.59 9.32
N ARG A 145 -17.83 5.02 10.01
CA ARG A 145 -16.41 4.69 9.69
C ARG A 145 -15.69 4.15 10.92
N PRO A 146 -16.11 2.99 11.44
CA PRO A 146 -15.58 2.44 12.69
C PRO A 146 -14.11 2.04 12.56
N LEU A 147 -13.48 1.76 13.70
CA LEU A 147 -12.17 1.12 13.72
C LEU A 147 -12.22 -0.23 13.02
N ARG A 148 -11.15 -0.57 12.33
CA ARG A 148 -10.99 -1.85 11.63
C ARG A 148 -10.00 -2.79 12.28
N SER A 149 -9.20 -2.31 13.23
CA SER A 149 -8.24 -3.13 13.97
C SER A 149 -8.10 -2.67 15.41
N LEU A 150 -8.00 -3.63 16.32
CA LEU A 150 -7.52 -3.48 17.68
C LEU A 150 -6.27 -4.32 17.84
N GLU A 151 -5.26 -3.78 18.50
CA GLU A 151 -3.90 -4.31 18.53
C GLU A 151 -3.38 -4.26 19.96
N CYS A 152 -2.72 -5.32 20.43
CA CYS A 152 -1.96 -5.29 21.66
C CYS A 152 -0.53 -4.80 21.41
N LYS A 153 0.11 -4.29 22.46
CA LYS A 153 1.45 -3.71 22.40
C LYS A 153 2.52 -4.79 22.29
N ASP A 154 2.32 -5.90 22.94
CA ASP A 154 3.24 -7.04 23.05
C ASP A 154 2.48 -8.39 23.14
N LEU A 155 3.22 -9.47 23.25
CA LEU A 155 2.69 -10.85 23.30
C LEU A 155 1.92 -11.21 24.56
N PHE A 156 2.27 -10.59 25.68
CA PHE A 156 1.66 -10.88 26.99
C PHE A 156 0.42 -10.03 27.22
N GLY A 157 -0.01 -9.34 26.17
CA GLY A 157 -1.11 -8.41 26.20
C GLY A 157 -2.48 -9.03 26.06
N SER A 158 -3.39 -8.20 25.58
CA SER A 158 -4.82 -8.47 25.50
C SER A 158 -5.21 -9.51 24.47
N ILE A 159 -4.38 -9.77 23.48
CA ILE A 159 -4.66 -10.70 22.37
C ILE A 159 -3.51 -11.69 22.28
N GLN A 160 -3.81 -12.97 22.51
CA GLN A 160 -2.82 -14.04 22.55
C GLN A 160 -3.25 -15.24 21.72
N PRO A 161 -2.33 -15.93 21.01
CA PRO A 161 -2.63 -17.20 20.38
C PRO A 161 -2.99 -18.27 21.43
N VAL A 162 -3.92 -19.15 21.11
CA VAL A 162 -4.25 -20.34 21.87
C VAL A 162 -3.77 -21.54 21.07
N MET A 163 -2.82 -22.28 21.65
CA MET A 163 -2.22 -23.47 21.05
C MET A 163 -2.78 -24.70 21.75
N ASP A 164 -3.00 -25.78 21.01
CA ASP A 164 -3.36 -27.09 21.50
C ASP A 164 -2.60 -28.14 20.68
N GLY A 165 -1.89 -29.05 21.34
CA GLY A 165 -1.03 -30.04 20.69
C GLY A 165 -0.05 -29.44 19.67
N GLY A 166 0.47 -28.21 19.91
CA GLY A 166 1.35 -27.52 18.99
C GLY A 166 0.64 -26.84 17.80
N GLN A 167 -0.69 -26.92 17.73
CA GLN A 167 -1.47 -26.28 16.66
C GLN A 167 -2.19 -25.03 17.15
N LEU A 168 -2.30 -24.03 16.30
CA LEU A 168 -3.09 -22.84 16.55
C LEU A 168 -4.59 -23.17 16.44
N VAL A 169 -5.29 -23.21 17.57
CA VAL A 169 -6.73 -23.52 17.64
C VAL A 169 -7.58 -22.27 17.82
N GLY A 170 -7.01 -21.20 18.35
CA GLY A 170 -7.78 -19.99 18.63
C GLY A 170 -6.94 -18.79 18.98
N VAL A 171 -7.63 -17.73 19.35
CA VAL A 171 -7.05 -16.49 19.88
C VAL A 171 -7.84 -16.08 21.10
N ARG A 172 -7.18 -15.91 22.22
CA ARG A 172 -7.76 -15.32 23.44
C ARG A 172 -7.72 -13.81 23.31
N TRP A 173 -8.85 -13.17 23.48
CA TRP A 173 -8.96 -11.71 23.49
C TRP A 173 -9.52 -11.24 24.83
N GLY A 174 -8.63 -10.82 25.72
CA GLY A 174 -8.96 -10.54 27.11
C GLY A 174 -9.14 -11.80 27.93
N LYS A 175 -9.88 -11.70 29.04
CA LYS A 175 -10.08 -12.81 29.98
C LYS A 175 -11.21 -13.74 29.54
N ASP A 176 -12.21 -13.21 28.86
CA ASP A 176 -13.56 -13.77 28.69
C ASP A 176 -13.90 -14.21 27.26
N LEU A 177 -13.06 -13.88 26.28
CA LEU A 177 -13.36 -14.18 24.88
C LEU A 177 -12.26 -15.00 24.22
N VAL A 178 -12.58 -16.21 23.84
CA VAL A 178 -11.74 -17.06 22.98
C VAL A 178 -12.42 -17.19 21.61
N LEU A 179 -11.69 -16.85 20.58
CA LEU A 179 -12.12 -16.90 19.18
C LEU A 179 -11.41 -18.07 18.50
N GLY A 180 -12.13 -19.07 18.05
CA GLY A 180 -11.54 -20.17 17.29
C GLY A 180 -11.02 -19.73 15.93
N VAL A 181 -9.97 -20.34 15.44
CA VAL A 181 -9.52 -20.14 14.05
C VAL A 181 -10.42 -20.90 13.07
N ALA A 182 -10.54 -20.39 11.84
CA ALA A 182 -11.29 -21.08 10.80
C ALA A 182 -10.53 -22.34 10.37
N GLN A 183 -11.25 -23.43 10.16
CA GLN A 183 -10.68 -24.66 9.64
C GLN A 183 -10.16 -24.46 8.20
N PRO A 184 -9.03 -25.06 7.85
CA PRO A 184 -8.53 -25.03 6.49
C PRO A 184 -9.51 -25.70 5.52
N ARG A 185 -9.61 -25.15 4.31
CA ARG A 185 -10.54 -25.63 3.25
C ARG A 185 -9.83 -26.42 2.16
N SER A 186 -8.52 -26.49 2.21
CA SER A 186 -7.68 -27.21 1.28
C SER A 186 -6.39 -27.64 1.96
N GLU A 187 -5.72 -28.62 1.39
CA GLU A 187 -4.41 -29.09 1.83
C GLU A 187 -3.39 -27.95 1.92
N ALA A 188 -3.38 -27.03 0.93
CA ALA A 188 -2.52 -25.85 0.95
C ALA A 188 -2.82 -24.91 2.13
N GLU A 189 -4.10 -24.75 2.53
CA GLU A 189 -4.46 -23.99 3.72
C GLU A 189 -4.06 -24.74 5.00
N ALA A 190 -4.13 -26.08 5.01
CA ALA A 190 -3.69 -26.89 6.16
C ALA A 190 -2.17 -26.75 6.37
N HIS A 191 -1.38 -26.85 5.30
CA HIS A 191 0.06 -26.57 5.36
C HIS A 191 0.38 -25.16 5.87
N GLU A 192 -0.35 -24.16 5.40
CA GLU A 192 -0.16 -22.78 5.87
C GLU A 192 -0.50 -22.62 7.36
N LEU A 193 -1.55 -23.28 7.85
CA LEU A 193 -1.90 -23.25 9.27
C LEU A 193 -0.85 -23.97 10.12
N ALA A 194 -0.36 -25.13 9.68
CA ALA A 194 0.70 -25.87 10.35
C ALA A 194 1.99 -25.02 10.42
N ARG A 195 2.40 -24.41 9.30
CA ARG A 195 3.55 -23.49 9.26
C ARG A 195 3.38 -22.32 10.22
N LEU A 196 2.18 -21.71 10.24
CA LEU A 196 1.88 -20.63 11.17
C LEU A 196 1.96 -21.09 12.62
N SER A 197 1.49 -22.30 12.93
CA SER A 197 1.56 -22.89 14.27
C SER A 197 3.01 -23.08 14.72
N CYS A 198 3.88 -23.65 13.86
CA CYS A 198 5.31 -23.77 14.14
C CYS A 198 5.97 -22.41 14.39
N LEU A 199 5.64 -21.41 13.56
CA LEU A 199 6.14 -20.04 13.71
C LEU A 199 5.72 -19.40 15.04
N LEU A 200 4.50 -19.65 15.51
CA LEU A 200 4.03 -19.13 16.79
C LEU A 200 4.71 -19.83 17.98
N ALA A 201 5.14 -21.08 17.79
CA ALA A 201 5.87 -21.83 18.80
C ALA A 201 7.36 -21.42 18.88
N SER A 202 7.96 -20.89 17.79
CA SER A 202 9.38 -20.48 17.76
C SER A 202 9.71 -19.21 18.54
N GLY A 203 8.70 -18.48 19.02
CA GLY A 203 8.89 -17.25 19.81
C GLY A 203 9.22 -15.99 19.01
N GLU A 204 9.14 -16.03 17.68
CA GLU A 204 9.39 -14.88 16.79
C GLU A 204 8.24 -13.88 16.73
N LEU A 205 7.14 -14.16 17.43
CA LEU A 205 5.97 -13.31 17.47
C LEU A 205 6.22 -12.05 18.30
N LEU A 206 5.93 -10.88 17.73
CA LEU A 206 6.12 -9.58 18.38
C LEU A 206 4.82 -9.01 18.95
N SER A 207 3.71 -9.11 18.22
CA SER A 207 2.41 -8.64 18.66
C SER A 207 1.27 -9.27 17.86
N CYS A 208 0.05 -9.17 18.41
CA CYS A 208 -1.16 -9.64 17.77
C CYS A 208 -2.16 -8.50 17.60
N ARG A 209 -2.98 -8.61 16.55
CA ARG A 209 -4.12 -7.71 16.37
C ARG A 209 -5.31 -8.44 15.75
N ILE A 210 -6.50 -8.03 16.14
CA ILE A 210 -7.74 -8.47 15.50
C ILE A 210 -8.16 -7.41 14.48
N VAL A 211 -8.36 -7.86 13.25
CA VAL A 211 -8.80 -7.02 12.13
C VAL A 211 -10.18 -7.46 11.68
N ARG A 212 -11.08 -6.49 11.47
CA ARG A 212 -12.37 -6.75 10.88
C ARG A 212 -12.54 -6.07 9.53
N THR A 213 -13.23 -6.77 8.63
CA THR A 213 -13.57 -6.29 7.29
C THR A 213 -15.06 -6.44 7.05
N ARG A 214 -15.73 -5.40 6.53
CA ARG A 214 -17.13 -5.47 6.18
C ARG A 214 -17.28 -6.05 4.77
N ILE A 215 -18.09 -7.10 4.66
CA ILE A 215 -18.46 -7.73 3.39
C ILE A 215 -19.99 -7.72 3.31
N GLY A 216 -20.54 -6.92 2.41
CA GLY A 216 -21.97 -6.61 2.42
C GLY A 216 -22.39 -6.00 3.75
N SER A 217 -23.38 -6.63 4.40
CA SER A 217 -23.86 -6.24 5.73
C SER A 217 -23.09 -6.86 6.89
N ARG A 218 -22.22 -7.85 6.65
CA ARG A 218 -21.58 -8.66 7.71
C ARG A 218 -20.13 -8.23 7.95
N TRP A 219 -19.68 -8.39 9.20
CA TRP A 219 -18.29 -8.28 9.58
C TRP A 219 -17.61 -9.66 9.53
N THR A 220 -16.45 -9.72 8.92
CA THR A 220 -15.52 -10.84 8.99
C THR A 220 -14.32 -10.46 9.81
N TYR A 221 -13.76 -11.39 10.54
CA TYR A 221 -12.67 -11.15 11.47
C TYR A 221 -11.47 -12.02 11.13
N ARG A 222 -10.30 -11.46 11.30
CA ARG A 222 -9.02 -12.16 11.15
C ARG A 222 -8.11 -11.78 12.30
N VAL A 223 -7.33 -12.72 12.77
CA VAL A 223 -6.13 -12.39 13.55
C VAL A 223 -4.99 -12.08 12.61
N GLN A 224 -4.15 -11.14 13.01
CA GLN A 224 -2.88 -10.85 12.37
C GLN A 224 -1.79 -10.91 13.42
N PHE A 225 -0.75 -11.66 13.11
CA PHE A 225 0.45 -11.84 13.91
C PHE A 225 1.57 -11.03 13.26
N VAL A 226 2.19 -10.16 14.03
CA VAL A 226 3.39 -9.43 13.62
C VAL A 226 4.59 -10.26 14.04
N VAL A 227 5.36 -10.67 13.07
CA VAL A 227 6.48 -11.61 13.24
C VAL A 227 7.80 -10.89 12.95
N ASP A 228 8.85 -11.23 13.66
CA ASP A 228 10.19 -10.74 13.42
C ASP A 228 10.80 -11.35 12.15
N GLY A 229 11.71 -10.62 11.51
CA GLY A 229 12.40 -11.08 10.30
C GLY A 229 11.64 -10.81 9.00
N SER A 230 12.01 -11.56 7.97
CA SER A 230 11.45 -11.48 6.62
C SER A 230 10.51 -12.64 6.34
N PRO A 231 9.43 -12.42 5.56
CA PRO A 231 8.52 -13.51 5.22
C PRO A 231 9.24 -14.57 4.39
N PRO A 232 8.87 -15.84 4.54
CA PRO A 232 9.46 -16.91 3.73
C PRO A 232 9.19 -16.69 2.24
N LEU A 233 10.17 -17.00 1.41
CA LEU A 233 10.02 -16.94 -0.04
C LEU A 233 9.02 -17.99 -0.51
N ARG A 234 7.94 -17.55 -1.12
CA ARG A 234 6.84 -18.41 -1.64
C ARG A 234 6.87 -18.54 -3.16
N HIS A 235 7.77 -17.85 -3.80
CA HIS A 235 7.93 -17.82 -5.25
C HIS A 235 9.41 -17.79 -5.58
N PRO A 236 9.81 -18.41 -6.69
CA PRO A 236 11.20 -18.36 -7.13
C PRO A 236 11.62 -16.92 -7.38
N VAL A 237 12.85 -16.62 -7.06
CA VAL A 237 13.55 -15.38 -7.41
C VAL A 237 14.86 -15.78 -8.12
N ARG A 238 15.28 -14.96 -9.08
CA ARG A 238 16.51 -15.18 -9.83
C ARG A 238 17.37 -13.93 -9.78
N GLU A 239 18.63 -14.08 -9.60
CA GLU A 239 19.59 -12.98 -9.72
C GLU A 239 19.61 -12.43 -11.16
N GLY A 240 19.93 -11.16 -11.30
CA GLY A 240 19.98 -10.46 -12.58
C GLY A 240 19.35 -9.07 -12.49
N LYS A 241 19.72 -8.21 -13.44
CA LYS A 241 19.14 -6.86 -13.56
C LYS A 241 17.85 -6.92 -14.39
N VAL A 242 16.86 -6.13 -14.02
CA VAL A 242 15.63 -5.92 -14.79
C VAL A 242 15.21 -4.47 -14.70
N SER A 243 14.97 -3.84 -15.84
CA SER A 243 14.53 -2.45 -15.91
C SER A 243 13.10 -2.33 -16.41
N LEU A 244 12.39 -1.32 -15.91
CA LEU A 244 10.97 -1.10 -16.14
C LEU A 244 10.71 0.31 -16.65
N ASP A 245 10.04 0.43 -17.80
CA ASP A 245 9.40 1.68 -18.21
C ASP A 245 7.90 1.63 -17.87
N MET A 246 7.46 2.58 -17.05
CA MET A 246 6.12 2.60 -16.49
C MET A 246 5.18 3.49 -17.29
N GLY A 247 4.17 2.89 -17.92
CA GLY A 247 3.05 3.61 -18.50
C GLY A 247 1.78 3.61 -17.61
N PRO A 248 0.76 4.41 -17.97
CA PRO A 248 -0.50 4.48 -17.21
C PRO A 248 -1.30 3.18 -17.19
N SER A 249 -1.09 2.32 -18.18
CA SER A 249 -1.82 1.05 -18.37
C SER A 249 -0.93 -0.15 -18.59
N TRP A 250 0.30 0.06 -18.95
CA TRP A 250 1.26 -0.95 -19.35
C TRP A 250 2.57 -0.72 -18.61
N VAL A 251 3.37 -1.73 -18.54
CA VAL A 251 4.77 -1.68 -18.15
C VAL A 251 5.57 -2.46 -19.17
N ASP A 252 6.62 -1.84 -19.67
CA ASP A 252 7.61 -2.47 -20.52
C ASP A 252 8.74 -2.94 -19.63
N VAL A 253 9.10 -4.22 -19.77
CA VAL A 253 10.05 -4.92 -18.89
C VAL A 253 11.18 -5.43 -19.75
N VAL A 254 12.39 -5.00 -19.44
CA VAL A 254 13.60 -5.43 -20.13
C VAL A 254 14.54 -6.07 -19.10
N PRO A 255 14.63 -7.40 -19.09
CA PRO A 255 15.64 -8.12 -18.34
C PRO A 255 17.01 -8.00 -19.02
N GLN A 256 18.08 -8.15 -18.25
CA GLN A 256 19.44 -8.21 -18.79
C GLN A 256 19.62 -9.46 -19.67
N ASP A 257 19.20 -10.63 -19.18
CA ASP A 257 19.52 -11.94 -19.75
C ASP A 257 18.28 -12.69 -20.29
N ALA A 258 17.21 -11.96 -20.63
CA ALA A 258 16.00 -12.55 -21.19
C ALA A 258 15.31 -11.56 -22.14
N PRO A 259 14.46 -12.03 -23.06
CA PRO A 259 13.74 -11.15 -23.99
C PRO A 259 12.85 -10.13 -23.29
N ALA A 260 12.80 -8.92 -23.85
CA ALA A 260 11.89 -7.86 -23.45
C ALA A 260 10.42 -8.25 -23.64
N PHE A 261 9.55 -7.76 -22.76
CA PHE A 261 8.11 -7.96 -22.89
C PHE A 261 7.31 -6.78 -22.34
N THR A 262 6.08 -6.63 -22.82
CA THR A 262 5.11 -5.65 -22.31
C THR A 262 4.04 -6.35 -21.50
N ALA A 263 3.75 -5.86 -20.30
CA ALA A 263 2.69 -6.37 -19.46
C ALA A 263 1.61 -5.31 -19.20
N LYS A 264 0.34 -5.73 -19.26
CA LYS A 264 -0.80 -4.87 -18.94
C LYS A 264 -1.02 -4.85 -17.43
N LEU A 265 -0.98 -3.67 -16.83
CA LEU A 265 -1.22 -3.50 -15.41
C LEU A 265 -2.67 -3.91 -15.07
N ALA A 266 -2.82 -4.74 -14.05
CA ALA A 266 -4.12 -5.22 -13.54
C ALA A 266 -5.06 -5.67 -14.68
N ASP A 267 -4.62 -6.58 -15.53
CA ASP A 267 -5.42 -7.08 -16.66
C ASP A 267 -6.77 -7.66 -16.20
N GLY A 268 -7.82 -7.38 -16.98
CA GLY A 268 -9.17 -7.84 -16.72
C GLY A 268 -10.01 -6.99 -15.77
N VAL A 269 -9.46 -5.89 -15.19
CA VAL A 269 -10.24 -4.97 -14.31
C VAL A 269 -11.38 -4.27 -15.05
N GLU A 270 -11.31 -4.14 -16.36
CA GLU A 270 -12.34 -3.51 -17.18
C GLU A 270 -13.69 -4.21 -17.07
N ARG A 271 -13.72 -5.52 -16.86
CA ARG A 271 -14.94 -6.32 -16.71
C ARG A 271 -15.83 -5.85 -15.56
N ASN A 272 -15.24 -5.25 -14.54
CA ASN A 272 -15.98 -4.77 -13.37
C ASN A 272 -16.53 -3.34 -13.55
N ARG A 273 -16.14 -2.62 -14.59
CA ARG A 273 -16.57 -1.24 -14.86
C ARG A 273 -18.08 -1.13 -15.08
N ARG A 274 -18.64 -2.07 -15.84
CA ARG A 274 -20.08 -2.08 -16.14
C ARG A 274 -20.91 -2.24 -14.87
N GLU A 275 -20.55 -3.19 -14.01
CA GLU A 275 -21.22 -3.40 -12.73
C GLU A 275 -21.14 -2.14 -11.84
N LEU A 276 -19.93 -1.57 -11.69
CA LEU A 276 -19.73 -0.36 -10.91
C LEU A 276 -20.58 0.81 -11.40
N ARG A 277 -20.62 1.04 -12.72
CA ARG A 277 -21.45 2.10 -13.32
C ARG A 277 -22.93 1.90 -13.06
N THR A 278 -23.41 0.67 -13.26
CA THR A 278 -24.82 0.32 -13.05
C THR A 278 -25.25 0.53 -11.61
N VAL A 279 -24.47 0.03 -10.65
CA VAL A 279 -24.78 0.15 -9.23
C VAL A 279 -24.63 1.61 -8.75
N SER A 280 -23.61 2.36 -9.24
CA SER A 280 -23.46 3.78 -8.93
C SER A 280 -24.65 4.61 -9.41
N ARG A 281 -25.07 4.40 -10.67
CA ARG A 281 -26.25 5.09 -11.24
C ARG A 281 -27.54 4.76 -10.50
N LYS A 282 -27.69 3.50 -10.06
CA LYS A 282 -28.84 3.12 -9.23
C LYS A 282 -28.81 3.85 -7.89
N LEU A 283 -27.68 3.90 -7.21
CA LEU A 283 -27.53 4.60 -5.93
C LEU A 283 -27.78 6.10 -6.09
N ASP A 284 -27.29 6.70 -7.16
CA ASP A 284 -27.46 8.11 -7.46
C ASP A 284 -28.96 8.47 -7.68
N ARG A 285 -29.72 7.65 -8.45
CA ARG A 285 -31.18 7.82 -8.57
C ARG A 285 -31.90 7.70 -7.22
N GLN A 286 -31.50 6.72 -6.40
CA GLN A 286 -32.08 6.55 -5.07
C GLN A 286 -31.77 7.73 -4.12
N HIS A 287 -30.60 8.35 -4.25
CA HIS A 287 -30.24 9.55 -3.50
C HIS A 287 -31.07 10.75 -3.95
N ARG A 288 -31.25 10.98 -5.24
CA ARG A 288 -32.08 12.06 -5.78
C ARG A 288 -33.54 11.93 -5.34
N ALA A 289 -34.09 10.72 -5.44
CA ALA A 289 -35.47 10.47 -5.00
C ALA A 289 -35.65 10.63 -3.48
N GLY A 290 -34.67 10.23 -2.67
CA GLY A 290 -34.75 10.31 -1.21
C GLY A 290 -34.42 11.68 -0.60
N SER A 291 -33.72 12.54 -1.33
CA SER A 291 -33.29 13.87 -0.85
C SER A 291 -33.20 14.86 -2.02
N PRO A 292 -34.32 15.19 -2.68
CA PRO A 292 -34.31 16.05 -3.87
C PRO A 292 -33.75 17.46 -3.58
N SER A 293 -33.96 17.98 -2.39
CA SER A 293 -33.43 19.30 -1.96
C SER A 293 -31.92 19.43 -2.00
N CYS A 294 -31.20 18.26 -2.00
CA CYS A 294 -29.74 18.19 -2.06
C CYS A 294 -29.18 18.36 -3.47
N PHE A 295 -30.02 18.42 -4.48
CA PHE A 295 -29.62 18.48 -5.88
C PHE A 295 -30.13 19.75 -6.56
N ASP A 296 -29.38 20.25 -7.55
CA ASP A 296 -29.76 21.32 -8.43
C ASP A 296 -30.70 20.79 -9.55
N GLU A 297 -31.25 21.69 -10.36
CA GLU A 297 -32.13 21.35 -11.50
C GLU A 297 -31.46 20.41 -12.51
N ARG A 298 -30.14 20.47 -12.63
CA ARG A 298 -29.34 19.58 -13.48
C ARG A 298 -29.01 18.26 -12.79
N GLY A 299 -29.55 18.01 -11.59
CA GLY A 299 -29.32 16.81 -10.80
C GLY A 299 -27.90 16.67 -10.23
N ARG A 300 -27.15 17.79 -10.12
CA ARG A 300 -25.82 17.81 -9.47
C ARG A 300 -25.99 18.15 -8.01
N HIS A 301 -25.10 17.62 -7.18
CA HIS A 301 -25.09 17.88 -5.75
C HIS A 301 -24.81 19.36 -5.47
N LYS A 302 -25.66 20.00 -4.68
CA LYS A 302 -25.47 21.39 -4.26
C LYS A 302 -24.22 21.54 -3.39
N PRO A 303 -23.37 22.57 -3.60
CA PRO A 303 -22.26 22.85 -2.71
C PRO A 303 -22.77 23.34 -1.33
N GLY A 304 -21.92 23.23 -0.30
CA GLY A 304 -22.21 23.74 1.03
C GLY A 304 -22.80 22.75 2.03
N GLY A 305 -22.98 21.50 1.63
CA GLY A 305 -23.54 20.45 2.50
C GLY A 305 -25.05 20.34 2.36
N CYS A 306 -25.61 19.30 2.87
CA CYS A 306 -27.03 19.01 2.80
C CYS A 306 -27.41 18.06 3.92
N ASP A 307 -28.54 18.32 4.57
CA ASP A 307 -29.14 17.39 5.51
C ASP A 307 -29.78 16.22 4.76
N TRP A 308 -29.00 15.13 4.69
CA TRP A 308 -29.48 13.90 4.11
C TRP A 308 -30.57 13.31 5.01
N LYS A 309 -31.78 13.25 4.49
CA LYS A 309 -32.85 12.46 5.12
C LYS A 309 -32.39 11.01 5.29
N GLU A 310 -32.99 10.29 6.22
CA GLU A 310 -32.67 8.89 6.44
C GLU A 310 -32.70 8.10 5.13
N ARG A 311 -31.63 7.36 4.90
CA ARG A 311 -31.52 6.56 3.69
C ARG A 311 -32.49 5.39 3.73
N SER A 312 -33.26 5.21 2.68
CA SER A 312 -34.12 4.03 2.55
C SER A 312 -33.31 2.75 2.67
N LYS A 313 -33.92 1.68 3.19
CA LYS A 313 -33.30 0.34 3.29
C LYS A 313 -32.69 -0.12 1.95
N ASN A 314 -33.37 0.22 0.84
CA ASN A 314 -32.89 -0.11 -0.51
C ASN A 314 -31.64 0.69 -0.91
N ALA A 315 -31.55 1.97 -0.59
CA ALA A 315 -30.35 2.77 -0.81
C ALA A 315 -29.17 2.25 0.03
N ALA A 316 -29.41 1.85 1.27
CA ALA A 316 -28.40 1.24 2.13
C ALA A 316 -27.86 -0.07 1.53
N ARG A 317 -28.74 -0.98 1.06
CA ARG A 317 -28.34 -2.22 0.36
C ARG A 317 -27.55 -1.94 -0.93
N THR A 318 -27.98 -0.95 -1.73
CA THR A 318 -27.28 -0.57 -2.96
C THR A 318 -25.87 -0.02 -2.65
N LYS A 319 -25.75 0.78 -1.59
CA LYS A 319 -24.46 1.29 -1.10
C LYS A 319 -23.54 0.16 -0.67
N ASP A 320 -24.04 -0.83 0.06
CA ASP A 320 -23.25 -2.00 0.47
C ASP A 320 -22.80 -2.81 -0.76
N ARG A 321 -23.68 -2.99 -1.75
CA ARG A 321 -23.34 -3.63 -3.02
C ARG A 321 -22.26 -2.87 -3.79
N LEU A 322 -22.33 -1.54 -3.83
CA LEU A 322 -21.31 -0.70 -4.46
C LEU A 322 -19.96 -0.83 -3.74
N ALA A 323 -19.98 -0.80 -2.40
CA ALA A 323 -18.78 -0.99 -1.60
C ALA A 323 -18.13 -2.36 -1.84
N ASP A 324 -18.93 -3.42 -1.96
CA ASP A 324 -18.44 -4.75 -2.29
C ASP A 324 -17.86 -4.84 -3.69
N ALA A 325 -18.48 -4.19 -4.69
CA ALA A 325 -17.96 -4.15 -6.05
C ALA A 325 -16.58 -3.46 -6.09
N HIS A 326 -16.42 -2.33 -5.38
CA HIS A 326 -15.13 -1.66 -5.23
C HIS A 326 -14.10 -2.54 -4.51
N ARG A 327 -14.51 -3.26 -3.45
CA ARG A 327 -13.63 -4.18 -2.73
C ARG A 327 -13.13 -5.31 -3.63
N ARG A 328 -14.04 -5.93 -4.40
CA ARG A 328 -13.66 -6.99 -5.36
C ARG A 328 -12.68 -6.49 -6.42
N LEU A 329 -12.93 -5.28 -6.97
CA LEU A 329 -12.03 -4.65 -7.92
C LEU A 329 -10.64 -4.42 -7.32
N ALA A 330 -10.57 -3.86 -6.11
CA ALA A 330 -9.31 -3.61 -5.43
C ALA A 330 -8.55 -4.92 -5.15
N ALA A 331 -9.23 -5.96 -4.71
CA ALA A 331 -8.62 -7.28 -4.46
C ALA A 331 -8.11 -7.93 -5.76
N GLN A 332 -8.88 -7.83 -6.85
CA GLN A 332 -8.46 -8.34 -8.16
C GLN A 332 -7.23 -7.60 -8.68
N ARG A 333 -7.22 -6.27 -8.59
CA ARG A 333 -6.09 -5.44 -8.98
C ARG A 333 -4.83 -5.78 -8.20
N LEU A 334 -4.94 -5.84 -6.86
CA LEU A 334 -3.81 -6.18 -6.00
C LEU A 334 -3.26 -7.59 -6.31
N ARG A 335 -4.13 -8.56 -6.56
CA ARG A 335 -3.71 -9.91 -6.95
C ARG A 335 -2.94 -9.90 -8.28
N ALA A 336 -3.44 -9.17 -9.28
CA ALA A 336 -2.78 -9.05 -10.58
C ALA A 336 -1.41 -8.38 -10.45
N HIS A 337 -1.30 -7.31 -9.65
CA HIS A 337 -0.03 -6.63 -9.38
C HIS A 337 0.97 -7.55 -8.69
N ARG A 338 0.54 -8.26 -7.65
CA ARG A 338 1.41 -9.22 -6.92
C ARG A 338 1.87 -10.36 -7.81
N HIS A 339 1.04 -10.80 -8.73
CA HIS A 339 1.40 -11.85 -9.69
C HIS A 339 2.45 -11.35 -10.68
N LEU A 340 2.26 -10.14 -11.24
CA LEU A 340 3.23 -9.53 -12.14
C LEU A 340 4.57 -9.25 -11.42
N ALA A 341 4.52 -8.74 -10.20
CA ALA A 341 5.72 -8.52 -9.39
C ALA A 341 6.49 -9.82 -9.10
N ASN A 342 5.79 -10.93 -8.81
CA ASN A 342 6.44 -12.24 -8.66
C ASN A 342 7.09 -12.70 -9.97
N HIS A 343 6.44 -12.46 -11.10
CA HIS A 343 6.99 -12.83 -12.41
C HIS A 343 8.27 -12.04 -12.71
N ILE A 344 8.28 -10.74 -12.44
CA ILE A 344 9.46 -9.89 -12.62
C ILE A 344 10.62 -10.36 -11.72
N LEU A 345 10.35 -10.62 -10.43
CA LEU A 345 11.38 -11.07 -9.49
C LEU A 345 11.90 -12.49 -9.79
N ALA A 346 11.12 -13.32 -10.49
CA ALA A 346 11.59 -14.61 -11.00
C ALA A 346 12.53 -14.47 -12.20
N ILE A 347 12.65 -13.28 -12.79
CA ILE A 347 13.55 -12.98 -13.91
C ILE A 347 14.79 -12.23 -13.42
N GLY A 348 14.63 -11.29 -12.48
CA GLY A 348 15.74 -10.54 -11.93
C GLY A 348 15.39 -9.85 -10.61
N THR A 349 16.35 -9.84 -9.67
CA THR A 349 16.20 -9.27 -8.33
C THR A 349 16.75 -7.84 -8.21
N SER A 350 17.59 -7.39 -9.15
CA SER A 350 18.02 -5.99 -9.23
C SER A 350 17.06 -5.19 -10.13
N VAL A 351 15.99 -4.68 -9.53
CA VAL A 351 14.93 -3.95 -10.25
C VAL A 351 15.29 -2.48 -10.39
N ARG A 352 15.21 -1.92 -11.61
CA ARG A 352 15.46 -0.51 -11.93
C ARG A 352 14.21 0.12 -12.52
N LEU A 353 13.87 1.33 -12.10
CA LEU A 353 12.69 2.05 -12.57
C LEU A 353 12.83 3.56 -12.35
N GLU A 354 12.15 4.34 -13.17
CA GLU A 354 12.06 5.79 -12.98
C GLU A 354 11.23 6.15 -11.73
N ASP A 355 11.69 7.12 -10.94
CA ASP A 355 10.93 7.68 -9.81
C ASP A 355 9.90 8.69 -10.32
N LEU A 356 8.68 8.25 -10.53
CA LEU A 356 7.60 9.00 -11.17
C LEU A 356 6.54 9.45 -10.17
N ASP A 357 6.10 10.72 -10.27
CA ASP A 357 4.86 11.16 -9.59
C ASP A 357 3.63 10.73 -10.41
N TYR A 358 3.08 9.57 -10.07
CA TYR A 358 1.87 9.02 -10.72
C TYR A 358 0.61 9.89 -10.54
N ARG A 359 0.64 10.92 -9.68
CA ARG A 359 -0.48 11.88 -9.54
C ARG A 359 -0.55 12.81 -10.73
N SER A 360 0.57 13.15 -11.34
CA SER A 360 0.63 13.96 -12.56
C SER A 360 -0.16 13.33 -13.71
N TRP A 361 -0.21 11.99 -13.77
CA TRP A 361 -0.94 11.26 -14.80
C TRP A 361 -2.46 11.30 -14.64
N GLN A 362 -2.98 11.72 -13.49
CA GLN A 362 -4.42 11.77 -13.25
C GLN A 362 -5.12 12.78 -14.16
N LYS A 363 -4.44 13.85 -14.56
CA LYS A 363 -4.99 14.86 -15.48
C LYS A 363 -5.26 14.27 -16.88
N ASN A 364 -4.31 13.55 -17.44
CA ASN A 364 -4.37 13.04 -18.82
C ASN A 364 -4.92 11.61 -18.92
N PHE A 365 -4.73 10.78 -17.88
CA PHE A 365 -5.09 9.36 -17.87
C PHE A 365 -5.92 8.95 -16.64
N PRO A 366 -6.99 9.71 -16.26
CA PRO A 366 -7.71 9.49 -15.00
C PRO A 366 -8.32 8.09 -14.88
N HIS A 367 -8.79 7.53 -16.00
CA HIS A 367 -9.38 6.20 -16.02
C HIS A 367 -8.34 5.10 -15.81
N SER A 368 -7.19 5.19 -16.49
CA SER A 368 -6.11 4.22 -16.36
C SER A 368 -5.52 4.23 -14.96
N VAL A 369 -5.20 5.42 -14.43
CA VAL A 369 -4.66 5.56 -13.08
C VAL A 369 -5.63 5.03 -12.02
N ARG A 370 -6.92 5.36 -12.12
CA ARG A 370 -7.95 4.87 -11.18
C ARG A 370 -8.11 3.35 -11.25
N ASP A 371 -8.19 2.78 -12.45
CA ASP A 371 -8.55 1.38 -12.63
C ASP A 371 -7.32 0.47 -12.49
N ARG A 372 -6.15 0.90 -12.89
CA ARG A 372 -4.91 0.09 -12.92
C ARG A 372 -3.95 0.39 -11.77
N ALA A 373 -3.97 1.63 -11.24
CA ALA A 373 -3.15 2.10 -10.13
C ALA A 373 -1.65 1.76 -10.28
N PRO A 374 -0.92 2.36 -11.23
CA PRO A 374 0.49 2.08 -11.48
C PRO A 374 1.36 2.28 -10.23
N GLY A 375 1.17 3.34 -9.46
CA GLY A 375 1.89 3.56 -8.20
C GLY A 375 1.61 2.49 -7.13
N LEU A 376 0.45 1.80 -7.16
CA LEU A 376 0.23 0.64 -6.29
C LEU A 376 1.05 -0.56 -6.77
N PHE A 377 1.19 -0.74 -8.07
CA PHE A 377 2.03 -1.80 -8.62
C PHE A 377 3.50 -1.64 -8.18
N VAL A 378 4.06 -0.44 -8.39
CA VAL A 378 5.46 -0.16 -7.99
C VAL A 378 5.66 -0.38 -6.49
N ARG A 379 4.74 0.12 -5.65
CA ARG A 379 4.81 -0.13 -4.21
C ARG A 379 4.78 -1.62 -3.85
N GLU A 380 3.94 -2.43 -4.51
CA GLU A 380 3.89 -3.89 -4.27
C GLU A 380 5.15 -4.59 -4.79
N LEU A 381 5.72 -4.11 -5.90
CA LEU A 381 6.97 -4.63 -6.45
C LEU A 381 8.13 -4.35 -5.49
N CYS A 382 8.34 -3.10 -5.08
CA CYS A 382 9.39 -2.73 -4.13
C CYS A 382 9.24 -3.47 -2.79
N ARG A 383 7.99 -3.58 -2.26
CA ARG A 383 7.74 -4.35 -1.04
C ARG A 383 8.12 -5.82 -1.18
N LYS A 384 7.80 -6.44 -2.32
CA LYS A 384 8.14 -7.85 -2.58
C LYS A 384 9.63 -8.04 -2.82
N ALA A 385 10.27 -7.11 -3.53
CA ALA A 385 11.70 -7.09 -3.70
C ALA A 385 12.41 -7.05 -2.34
N GLY A 386 12.07 -6.11 -1.47
CA GLY A 386 12.63 -6.05 -0.11
C GLY A 386 12.38 -7.32 0.72
N SER A 387 11.18 -7.96 0.60
CA SER A 387 10.90 -9.22 1.28
C SER A 387 11.70 -10.41 0.71
N ALA A 388 12.17 -10.32 -0.50
CA ALA A 388 12.94 -11.35 -1.20
C ALA A 388 14.47 -11.14 -1.13
N GLY A 389 14.93 -10.13 -0.37
CA GLY A 389 16.34 -9.75 -0.37
C GLY A 389 16.82 -9.08 -1.66
N ALA A 390 15.87 -8.73 -2.54
CA ALA A 390 16.13 -8.07 -3.81
C ALA A 390 16.17 -6.54 -3.63
N SER A 391 16.84 -5.85 -4.56
CA SER A 391 16.93 -4.40 -4.58
C SER A 391 15.96 -3.78 -5.59
N ALA A 392 15.41 -2.63 -5.26
CA ALA A 392 14.65 -1.81 -6.19
C ALA A 392 15.25 -0.39 -6.17
N TYR A 393 15.85 -0.01 -7.28
CA TYR A 393 16.51 1.28 -7.44
C TYR A 393 15.65 2.20 -8.31
N GLY A 394 15.23 3.33 -7.73
CA GLY A 394 14.53 4.39 -8.43
C GLY A 394 15.49 5.49 -8.86
N PHE A 395 15.49 5.85 -10.12
CA PHE A 395 16.32 6.93 -10.67
C PHE A 395 15.49 8.09 -11.21
N SER A 396 16.07 9.28 -11.22
CA SER A 396 15.40 10.50 -11.64
C SER A 396 15.15 10.55 -13.16
N PRO A 397 13.90 10.70 -13.61
CA PRO A 397 13.59 10.85 -15.03
C PRO A 397 14.10 12.18 -15.61
N PHE A 398 14.44 13.16 -14.77
CA PHE A 398 14.91 14.47 -15.21
C PHE A 398 16.40 14.47 -15.55
N THR A 399 17.21 13.77 -14.76
CA THR A 399 18.65 13.65 -14.98
C THR A 399 18.95 12.65 -16.09
N THR A 400 18.30 11.50 -16.10
CA THR A 400 18.52 10.44 -17.07
C THR A 400 17.86 10.71 -18.41
N ALA A 401 16.62 11.21 -18.44
CA ALA A 401 15.82 11.53 -19.63
C ALA A 401 15.84 10.40 -20.69
N LEU A 402 15.69 9.14 -20.27
CA LEU A 402 15.91 7.94 -21.09
C LEU A 402 15.09 7.92 -22.38
N SER A 403 13.84 8.35 -22.34
CA SER A 403 12.95 8.41 -23.52
C SER A 403 13.44 9.37 -24.62
N GLN A 404 14.42 10.24 -24.31
CA GLN A 404 15.01 11.23 -25.21
C GLN A 404 16.45 10.87 -25.64
N ARG A 405 17.10 9.92 -24.98
CA ARG A 405 18.51 9.55 -25.23
C ARG A 405 18.64 8.38 -26.20
N CYS A 406 19.79 8.32 -26.84
CA CYS A 406 20.23 7.18 -27.63
C CYS A 406 21.58 6.67 -27.11
N VAL A 407 21.94 5.43 -27.43
CA VAL A 407 23.26 4.82 -27.11
C VAL A 407 24.43 5.51 -27.82
N CYS A 408 24.21 6.39 -28.77
CA CYS A 408 25.24 7.25 -29.35
C CYS A 408 25.49 8.56 -28.57
N GLY A 409 24.89 8.70 -27.37
CA GLY A 409 24.96 9.89 -26.55
C GLY A 409 24.00 11.01 -26.96
N LYS A 410 23.42 10.97 -28.16
CA LYS A 410 22.54 12.02 -28.67
C LYS A 410 21.24 12.09 -27.85
N LYS A 411 20.85 13.32 -27.48
CA LYS A 411 19.59 13.62 -26.80
C LYS A 411 18.67 14.39 -27.73
N ALA A 412 17.45 13.89 -27.98
CA ALA A 412 16.44 14.52 -28.82
C ALA A 412 15.06 14.42 -28.19
N LYS A 413 14.39 15.56 -28.00
CA LYS A 413 13.03 15.62 -27.49
C LYS A 413 12.07 15.06 -28.52
N LYS A 414 11.17 14.15 -28.09
CA LYS A 414 10.19 13.48 -28.93
C LYS A 414 8.78 13.70 -28.42
N PRO A 415 7.79 13.87 -29.29
CA PRO A 415 6.39 13.95 -28.87
C PRO A 415 5.91 12.60 -28.32
N LEU A 416 4.92 12.63 -27.44
CA LEU A 416 4.36 11.40 -26.83
C LEU A 416 3.66 10.49 -27.85
N SER A 417 3.23 11.02 -28.99
CA SER A 417 2.63 10.27 -30.10
C SER A 417 3.64 9.41 -30.86
N GLU A 418 4.94 9.79 -30.83
CA GLU A 418 6.01 9.03 -31.48
C GLU A 418 6.36 7.80 -30.63
N ARG A 419 6.01 6.62 -31.13
CA ARG A 419 6.20 5.35 -30.43
C ARG A 419 7.45 4.58 -30.83
N THR A 420 8.18 5.08 -31.80
CA THR A 420 9.44 4.51 -32.28
C THR A 420 10.57 5.47 -31.98
N HIS A 421 11.62 4.98 -31.33
CA HIS A 421 12.89 5.68 -31.23
C HIS A 421 13.63 5.51 -32.56
N ARG A 422 13.94 6.59 -33.24
CA ARG A 422 14.81 6.63 -34.44
C ARG A 422 15.92 7.62 -34.20
N CYS A 423 17.15 7.20 -34.51
CA CYS A 423 18.32 8.04 -34.37
C CYS A 423 19.14 8.03 -35.66
N PRO A 424 19.79 9.15 -36.04
CA PRO A 424 20.70 9.20 -37.20
C PRO A 424 21.89 8.23 -37.13
N CYS A 425 22.20 7.68 -35.95
CA CYS A 425 23.21 6.63 -35.80
C CYS A 425 22.76 5.24 -36.27
N GLY A 426 21.57 5.12 -36.85
CA GLY A 426 21.00 3.86 -37.33
C GLY A 426 20.11 3.12 -36.35
N VAL A 427 20.06 3.49 -35.06
CA VAL A 427 19.23 2.82 -34.06
C VAL A 427 17.75 3.12 -34.31
N SER A 428 16.96 2.06 -34.49
CA SER A 428 15.50 2.09 -34.55
C SER A 428 14.91 1.04 -33.61
N ALA A 429 14.03 1.46 -32.69
CA ALA A 429 13.46 0.57 -31.65
C ALA A 429 12.10 1.08 -31.15
N PRO A 430 11.23 0.22 -30.58
CA PRO A 430 10.07 0.66 -29.82
C PRO A 430 10.51 1.54 -28.65
N ARG A 431 10.02 2.78 -28.58
CA ARG A 431 10.51 3.80 -27.63
C ARG A 431 10.48 3.36 -26.18
N ASP A 432 9.38 2.74 -25.75
CA ASP A 432 9.16 2.38 -24.35
C ASP A 432 10.07 1.17 -23.97
N HIS A 433 10.27 0.19 -24.88
CA HIS A 433 11.27 -0.89 -24.69
C HIS A 433 12.70 -0.34 -24.67
N PHE A 434 13.01 0.61 -25.56
CA PHE A 434 14.34 1.20 -25.63
C PHE A 434 14.65 2.04 -24.39
N SER A 435 13.65 2.79 -23.87
CA SER A 435 13.78 3.51 -22.60
C SER A 435 14.04 2.55 -21.42
N ALA A 436 13.28 1.45 -21.34
CA ALA A 436 13.51 0.43 -20.33
C ALA A 436 14.88 -0.25 -20.48
N PHE A 437 15.33 -0.51 -21.71
CA PHE A 437 16.67 -1.04 -21.98
C PHE A 437 17.77 -0.13 -21.45
N LEU A 438 17.71 1.17 -21.75
CA LEU A 438 18.68 2.15 -21.24
C LEU A 438 18.69 2.19 -19.69
N GLY A 439 17.56 1.97 -19.06
CA GLY A 439 17.44 1.92 -17.61
C GLY A 439 18.26 0.82 -16.93
N LEU A 440 18.69 -0.24 -17.65
CA LEU A 440 19.60 -1.25 -17.13
C LEU A 440 20.99 -0.68 -16.78
N PHE A 441 21.38 0.37 -17.47
CA PHE A 441 22.71 0.99 -17.44
C PHE A 441 22.74 2.32 -16.69
N VAL A 442 21.68 2.62 -15.91
CA VAL A 442 21.67 3.78 -15.02
C VAL A 442 22.29 3.41 -13.69
N HIS A 443 23.27 4.19 -13.23
CA HIS A 443 23.96 4.00 -11.96
C HIS A 443 23.93 5.26 -11.11
N PRO A 444 23.85 5.15 -9.77
CA PRO A 444 24.09 6.27 -8.88
C PRO A 444 25.58 6.62 -8.89
N VAL A 445 25.89 7.89 -9.07
CA VAL A 445 27.23 8.45 -8.94
C VAL A 445 27.20 9.45 -7.79
N VAL A 446 28.13 9.32 -6.86
CA VAL A 446 28.30 10.24 -5.74
C VAL A 446 29.40 11.23 -6.11
N ASP A 447 29.10 12.52 -6.08
CA ASP A 447 30.09 13.58 -6.31
C ASP A 447 30.98 13.80 -5.06
N GLU A 448 32.01 14.63 -5.23
CA GLU A 448 32.95 14.97 -4.13
C GLU A 448 32.26 15.65 -2.94
N GLU A 449 31.09 16.25 -3.16
CA GLU A 449 30.27 16.91 -2.15
C GLU A 449 29.30 15.94 -1.44
N GLY A 450 29.28 14.66 -1.84
CA GLY A 450 28.40 13.61 -1.30
C GLY A 450 26.97 13.63 -1.85
N ASN A 451 26.69 14.40 -2.92
CA ASN A 451 25.39 14.36 -3.58
C ASN A 451 25.34 13.16 -4.54
N THR A 452 24.20 12.47 -4.56
CA THR A 452 24.01 11.34 -5.47
C THR A 452 23.26 11.82 -6.72
N THR A 453 23.84 11.56 -7.89
CA THR A 453 23.20 11.79 -9.20
C THR A 453 23.10 10.50 -9.99
N ASP A 454 22.07 10.40 -10.85
CA ASP A 454 21.85 9.24 -11.69
C ASP A 454 22.53 9.46 -13.05
N LEU A 455 23.45 8.59 -13.43
CA LEU A 455 24.16 8.62 -14.69
C LEU A 455 23.82 7.41 -15.55
N LEU A 456 23.57 7.64 -16.83
CA LEU A 456 23.46 6.60 -17.85
C LEU A 456 24.85 6.26 -18.40
N ASP A 457 25.28 5.01 -18.26
CA ASP A 457 26.44 4.50 -18.95
C ASP A 457 26.08 4.19 -20.41
N VAL A 458 26.45 5.12 -21.28
CA VAL A 458 26.14 5.07 -22.71
C VAL A 458 26.97 4.00 -23.42
N GLU A 459 28.22 3.79 -23.02
CA GLU A 459 29.12 2.83 -23.65
C GLU A 459 28.73 1.39 -23.30
N GLU A 460 28.42 1.12 -22.02
CA GLU A 460 27.91 -0.20 -21.61
C GLU A 460 26.60 -0.51 -22.35
N ALA A 461 25.68 0.48 -22.44
CA ALA A 461 24.43 0.34 -23.15
C ALA A 461 24.63 0.09 -24.66
N ARG A 462 25.60 0.76 -25.29
CA ARG A 462 25.92 0.60 -26.71
C ARG A 462 26.44 -0.81 -27.02
N LEU A 463 27.37 -1.29 -26.21
CA LEU A 463 27.92 -2.64 -26.35
C LEU A 463 26.84 -3.72 -26.14
N ALA A 464 26.03 -3.57 -25.11
CA ALA A 464 24.95 -4.51 -24.81
C ALA A 464 23.88 -4.55 -25.92
N LEU A 465 23.63 -3.42 -26.60
CA LEU A 465 22.63 -3.38 -27.68
C LEU A 465 22.99 -4.24 -28.88
N LEU A 466 24.29 -4.49 -29.12
CA LEU A 466 24.75 -5.32 -30.24
C LEU A 466 24.25 -6.77 -30.17
N SER A 467 23.95 -7.27 -28.99
CA SER A 467 23.43 -8.63 -28.75
C SER A 467 21.93 -8.69 -28.47
N ARG A 468 21.18 -7.58 -28.68
CA ARG A 468 19.79 -7.43 -28.28
C ARG A 468 18.85 -7.18 -29.48
N ASP A 469 18.71 -8.20 -30.33
CA ASP A 469 17.77 -8.16 -31.46
C ASP A 469 16.31 -7.94 -31.05
N ASP A 470 15.96 -8.31 -29.82
CA ASP A 470 14.64 -8.13 -29.27
C ASP A 470 14.30 -6.66 -28.93
N ILE A 471 15.30 -5.79 -28.84
CA ILE A 471 15.17 -4.35 -28.59
C ILE A 471 15.16 -3.56 -29.92
N CYS A 472 16.03 -3.93 -30.87
CA CYS A 472 16.14 -3.25 -32.16
C CYS A 472 15.14 -3.77 -33.18
N GLY A 473 14.55 -2.89 -33.98
CA GLY A 473 13.64 -3.22 -35.10
C GLY A 473 12.58 -2.13 -35.31
N ASP A 474 12.21 -1.90 -36.56
CA ASP A 474 11.12 -0.98 -36.88
C ASP A 474 9.78 -1.76 -36.83
N PRO A 475 8.84 -1.38 -35.95
CA PRO A 475 7.52 -1.98 -35.92
C PRO A 475 6.72 -1.82 -37.23
N ALA A 476 7.16 -0.92 -38.11
CA ALA A 476 6.53 -0.67 -39.41
C ALA A 476 7.10 -1.52 -40.56
N SER A 477 8.28 -2.11 -40.41
CA SER A 477 8.82 -3.05 -41.39
C SER A 477 8.09 -4.38 -41.25
N GLY A 478 7.26 -4.73 -42.19
CA GLY A 478 6.31 -5.86 -42.21
C GLY A 478 6.89 -7.28 -42.03
N SER A 479 7.95 -7.44 -41.29
CA SER A 479 8.47 -8.71 -40.84
C SER A 479 7.51 -9.29 -39.80
N THR A 480 6.85 -10.35 -40.17
CA THR A 480 5.91 -11.17 -39.36
C THR A 480 6.46 -11.63 -38.00
N LYS A 481 7.76 -11.44 -37.72
CA LYS A 481 8.39 -11.72 -36.44
C LYS A 481 8.07 -10.70 -35.34
N LEU A 482 7.74 -9.44 -35.66
CA LEU A 482 7.46 -8.39 -34.68
C LEU A 482 6.02 -8.33 -34.18
N ARG A 483 5.05 -8.92 -34.87
CA ARG A 483 3.70 -9.15 -34.29
C ARG A 483 3.71 -10.12 -33.11
N GLY A 484 4.75 -10.95 -32.97
CA GLY A 484 4.98 -11.85 -31.84
C GLY A 484 5.67 -11.24 -30.63
N SER A 485 6.40 -10.11 -30.79
CA SER A 485 7.23 -9.53 -29.72
C SER A 485 6.45 -8.73 -28.68
N ARG A 486 5.19 -8.35 -28.92
CA ARG A 486 4.25 -8.05 -27.84
C ARG A 486 3.77 -9.37 -27.22
N ARG A 487 4.70 -10.18 -26.69
CA ARG A 487 4.32 -11.33 -25.88
C ARG A 487 3.52 -10.78 -24.71
N ARG A 488 2.17 -10.79 -24.86
CA ARG A 488 1.25 -10.50 -23.76
C ARG A 488 1.54 -11.54 -22.70
N TRP A 489 2.13 -11.10 -21.61
CA TRP A 489 2.23 -11.95 -20.44
C TRP A 489 0.83 -12.48 -20.11
N ARG A 490 0.70 -13.80 -20.10
CA ARG A 490 -0.52 -14.49 -19.68
C ARG A 490 -0.22 -15.27 -18.41
N PRO A 491 -1.12 -15.24 -17.42
CA PRO A 491 -0.96 -16.10 -16.23
C PRO A 491 -0.82 -17.55 -16.66
N HIS A 492 0.05 -18.29 -15.97
CA HIS A 492 0.28 -19.71 -16.23
C HIS A 492 -1.05 -20.49 -16.28
N PRO A 493 -1.23 -21.48 -17.19
CA PRO A 493 -2.50 -22.22 -17.42
C PRO A 493 -3.10 -22.82 -16.14
N ARG A 494 -2.30 -23.26 -15.18
CA ARG A 494 -2.79 -23.75 -13.88
C ARG A 494 -3.55 -22.69 -13.05
N ALA A 495 -3.25 -21.40 -13.22
CA ALA A 495 -4.00 -20.31 -12.60
C ALA A 495 -5.36 -20.09 -13.28
N VAL A 496 -5.45 -20.35 -14.59
CA VAL A 496 -6.68 -20.24 -15.39
C VAL A 496 -7.62 -21.43 -15.14
N ALA A 497 -7.08 -22.64 -15.05
CA ALA A 497 -7.87 -23.86 -14.80
C ALA A 497 -8.52 -23.83 -13.42
N ARG A 498 -7.80 -23.41 -12.36
CA ARG A 498 -8.36 -23.19 -11.02
C ARG A 498 -9.45 -22.10 -10.98
N ARG A 499 -9.43 -21.16 -11.92
CA ARG A 499 -10.44 -20.11 -12.06
C ARG A 499 -11.73 -20.60 -12.72
N ARG A 500 -11.65 -21.48 -13.75
CA ARG A 500 -12.83 -22.10 -14.37
C ARG A 500 -13.58 -23.01 -13.39
N ALA A 501 -12.87 -23.80 -12.60
CA ALA A 501 -13.46 -24.65 -11.57
C ALA A 501 -14.16 -23.86 -10.43
N ARG A 502 -13.78 -22.57 -10.20
CA ARG A 502 -14.43 -21.71 -9.21
C ARG A 502 -15.60 -20.89 -9.76
N LEU A 503 -15.68 -20.65 -11.07
CA LEU A 503 -16.81 -19.94 -11.68
C LEU A 503 -18.07 -20.82 -11.72
N ASN A 504 -17.92 -22.13 -11.64
CA ASN A 504 -19.02 -23.10 -11.58
C ASN A 504 -19.45 -23.45 -10.13
N ARG A 505 -18.87 -22.82 -9.12
CA ARG A 505 -19.31 -22.95 -7.72
C ARG A 505 -19.78 -21.60 -7.20
N SER A 506 -20.93 -21.56 -6.57
CA SER A 506 -21.56 -20.39 -5.95
C SER A 506 -20.56 -19.57 -5.12
N PRO A 507 -20.62 -18.23 -5.15
CA PRO A 507 -19.59 -17.38 -4.57
C PRO A 507 -19.61 -17.47 -3.03
N GLN A 508 -18.54 -17.99 -2.46
CA GLN A 508 -18.25 -17.79 -1.04
C GLN A 508 -17.27 -16.62 -0.88
N PRO A 509 -17.47 -15.73 0.08
CA PRO A 509 -16.69 -14.51 0.21
C PRO A 509 -15.33 -14.78 0.85
N THR A 510 -14.26 -14.39 0.16
CA THR A 510 -12.92 -14.26 0.74
C THR A 510 -12.66 -12.78 1.01
N GLY A 511 -12.50 -12.43 2.28
CA GLY A 511 -12.27 -11.05 2.67
C GLY A 511 -10.79 -10.65 2.58
N ASP A 512 -10.53 -9.57 1.89
CA ASP A 512 -9.31 -8.77 2.05
C ASP A 512 -9.70 -7.30 2.08
N GLY A 513 -9.32 -6.62 3.16
CA GLY A 513 -9.68 -5.24 3.39
C GLY A 513 -8.97 -4.28 2.43
N ALA A 514 -9.72 -3.58 1.63
CA ALA A 514 -9.22 -2.44 0.90
C ALA A 514 -9.13 -1.23 1.84
N ALA A 515 -7.92 -0.87 2.25
CA ALA A 515 -7.68 0.47 2.74
C ALA A 515 -7.91 1.44 1.58
N ARG A 516 -8.72 2.47 1.78
CA ARG A 516 -8.79 3.61 0.86
C ARG A 516 -7.37 4.15 0.75
N ALA A 517 -6.79 4.14 -0.43
CA ALA A 517 -5.57 4.83 -0.73
C ALA A 517 -5.77 6.32 -0.43
N ASN A 518 -5.18 6.81 0.64
CA ASN A 518 -4.88 8.23 0.78
C ASN A 518 -3.87 8.59 -0.32
N PRO A 519 -3.95 9.79 -0.89
CA PRO A 519 -3.03 10.22 -1.94
C PRO A 519 -1.59 10.08 -1.46
N ALA A 520 -0.77 9.53 -2.32
CA ALA A 520 0.61 9.16 -2.18
C ALA A 520 1.44 10.14 -1.34
N GLN A 521 2.14 9.60 -0.38
CA GLN A 521 3.40 10.19 0.05
C GLN A 521 4.44 9.98 -1.06
N PRO A 522 5.36 10.91 -1.26
CA PRO A 522 6.51 10.65 -2.11
C PRO A 522 7.20 9.38 -1.59
N VAL A 523 7.50 8.48 -2.49
CA VAL A 523 8.39 7.34 -2.19
C VAL A 523 9.66 7.96 -1.65
N PRO A 524 10.12 7.62 -0.45
CA PRO A 524 11.38 8.16 0.06
C PRO A 524 12.47 7.80 -0.94
N THR A 525 13.19 8.79 -1.37
CA THR A 525 14.43 8.65 -2.15
C THR A 525 15.34 7.70 -1.37
N ALA A 526 15.80 6.64 -2.00
CA ALA A 526 16.80 5.68 -1.52
C ALA A 526 16.52 5.07 -0.13
N LEU A 527 15.82 3.95 -0.07
CA LEU A 527 16.08 2.93 0.93
C LEU A 527 17.33 2.14 0.48
N VAL A 528 18.50 2.76 0.63
CA VAL A 528 19.75 2.00 0.75
C VAL A 528 19.66 1.33 2.11
N LEU A 529 19.28 0.07 2.13
CA LEU A 529 19.55 -0.82 3.26
C LEU A 529 21.04 -1.16 3.19
N ALA A 530 21.84 -0.42 3.94
CA ALA A 530 23.14 -0.90 4.32
C ALA A 530 22.97 -2.11 5.25
N PRO A 531 23.99 -3.06 5.32
CA PRO A 531 23.89 -4.37 5.92
C PRO A 531 23.48 -4.41 7.39
#